data_c73a75c3323f336896e1e1676e29c8eb
#
_entry.id   c73a75c3323f336896e1e1676e29c8eb
#
_cell.length_a   1.000
_cell.length_b   1.000
_cell.length_c   1.000
_cell.angle_alpha   90.00
_cell.angle_beta   90.00
_cell.angle_gamma   90.00
#
_symmetry.space_group_name_H-M   'P 1'
#
loop_
_entity.id
_entity.type
_entity.pdbx_description
1 polymer ?
#
loop_
_entity_poly.entity_id
_entity_poly.type
_entity_poly.pdbx_seq_one_letter_code
_entity_poly.pdbx_strand_id
1 'polypeptide(L)'
;MATTVFHIEGGIGKNIAATAVVATYKKTKPKRNIIIVSAWPEVWTRNPDISRFYVIGNTPYFYQDVIKGKDVEIYMQDPYKQTAHITKKKHLISNWCDMIGIKYSGEGLKLNFNFREIEEGSAYINQFNDGQKPMLLFQPFGGPGPDHQPHPYSWTRDMHPTQAQQVVDKLVDKFNIVHACYEFHPQLNNVHRFDKMIGKKALFSMVAHSQKRIFIDSSLQHAAAALNLPSTVVWVATQPKIFGYKTNNNITPKIEHANGTVDSYLYDYDFTGVIHQCPYGNLDELHDVDVIVNSVLD
;
A
#
# COMPACT_ATOMS: atom_id res chain seq x y z
N MET A 1 32.26 7.18 9.84
CA MET A 1 31.05 7.89 9.43
C MET A 1 29.88 7.32 10.23
N ALA A 2 29.09 8.17 10.87
CA ALA A 2 27.94 7.75 11.67
C ALA A 2 26.87 7.06 10.79
N THR A 3 26.33 5.96 11.26
CA THR A 3 25.41 5.12 10.50
C THR A 3 24.07 5.02 11.23
N THR A 4 22.98 5.01 10.48
CA THR A 4 21.65 4.70 10.99
C THR A 4 21.07 3.50 10.25
N VAL A 5 20.60 2.53 11.00
CA VAL A 5 19.97 1.32 10.50
C VAL A 5 18.47 1.42 10.77
N PHE A 6 17.67 1.31 9.73
CA PHE A 6 16.22 1.10 9.85
C PHE A 6 15.91 -0.37 9.57
N HIS A 7 15.47 -1.08 10.58
CA HIS A 7 14.95 -2.44 10.46
C HIS A 7 13.42 -2.34 10.33
N ILE A 8 12.90 -2.65 9.16
CA ILE A 8 11.50 -2.41 8.78
C ILE A 8 10.84 -3.73 8.46
N GLU A 9 10.05 -4.22 9.39
CA GLU A 9 9.20 -5.39 9.23
C GLU A 9 7.82 -5.03 8.69
N GLY A 10 7.04 -6.06 8.31
CA GLY A 10 5.68 -5.92 7.82
C GLY A 10 5.54 -5.83 6.32
N GLY A 11 4.35 -5.46 5.85
CA GLY A 11 3.95 -5.50 4.45
C GLY A 11 4.67 -4.48 3.55
N ILE A 12 4.58 -4.73 2.25
CA ILE A 12 5.23 -3.89 1.23
C ILE A 12 4.69 -2.45 1.23
N GLY A 13 3.39 -2.24 1.50
CA GLY A 13 2.78 -0.90 1.62
C GLY A 13 3.39 -0.07 2.74
N LYS A 14 3.61 -0.69 3.93
CA LYS A 14 4.34 -0.07 5.05
C LYS A 14 5.76 0.33 4.66
N ASN A 15 6.45 -0.51 3.88
CA ASN A 15 7.79 -0.21 3.39
C ASN A 15 7.80 0.95 2.39
N ILE A 16 6.79 1.05 1.51
CA ILE A 16 6.64 2.21 0.62
C ILE A 16 6.42 3.49 1.46
N ALA A 17 5.55 3.46 2.47
CA ALA A 17 5.34 4.59 3.38
C ALA A 17 6.64 4.98 4.13
N ALA A 18 7.45 4.01 4.53
CA ALA A 18 8.73 4.23 5.20
C ALA A 18 9.74 5.00 4.35
N THR A 19 9.63 4.99 3.02
CA THR A 19 10.54 5.76 2.15
C THR A 19 10.45 7.27 2.43
N ALA A 20 9.26 7.79 2.75
CA ALA A 20 9.07 9.19 3.13
C ALA A 20 9.66 9.50 4.52
N VAL A 21 9.62 8.55 5.45
CA VAL A 21 10.26 8.67 6.76
C VAL A 21 11.78 8.73 6.61
N VAL A 22 12.35 7.83 5.80
CA VAL A 22 13.78 7.78 5.52
C VAL A 22 14.25 9.03 4.79
N ALA A 23 13.49 9.53 3.81
CA ALA A 23 13.77 10.78 3.13
C ALA A 23 13.79 11.99 4.10
N THR A 24 12.79 12.05 5.00
CA THR A 24 12.74 13.06 6.06
C THR A 24 13.94 12.95 7.00
N TYR A 25 14.31 11.73 7.40
CA TYR A 25 15.49 11.50 8.22
C TYR A 25 16.78 11.93 7.51
N LYS A 26 16.95 11.56 6.24
CA LYS A 26 18.10 11.96 5.43
C LYS A 26 18.25 13.47 5.33
N LYS A 27 17.15 14.18 5.16
CA LYS A 27 17.14 15.65 5.13
C LYS A 27 17.52 16.26 6.48
N THR A 28 17.06 15.66 7.58
CA THR A 28 17.36 16.11 8.95
C THR A 28 18.80 15.78 9.38
N LYS A 29 19.35 14.65 8.93
CA LYS A 29 20.65 14.11 9.28
C LYS A 29 21.48 13.78 8.01
N PRO A 30 21.85 14.78 7.18
CA PRO A 30 22.39 14.54 5.83
C PRO A 30 23.75 13.82 5.82
N LYS A 31 24.52 13.92 6.91
CA LYS A 31 25.85 13.31 7.02
C LYS A 31 25.85 11.85 7.45
N ARG A 32 24.69 11.30 7.89
CA ARG A 32 24.61 9.90 8.29
C ARG A 32 24.45 8.97 7.09
N ASN A 33 25.13 7.84 7.13
CA ASN A 33 24.82 6.72 6.24
C ASN A 33 23.52 6.08 6.69
N ILE A 34 22.64 5.80 5.75
CA ILE A 34 21.39 5.10 6.04
C ILE A 34 21.44 3.71 5.44
N ILE A 35 21.21 2.72 6.29
CA ILE A 35 21.13 1.30 5.92
C ILE A 35 19.70 0.83 6.21
N ILE A 36 19.12 0.12 5.27
CA ILE A 36 17.82 -0.51 5.43
C ILE A 36 17.98 -2.03 5.58
N VAL A 37 17.24 -2.61 6.51
CA VAL A 37 17.04 -4.05 6.64
C VAL A 37 15.55 -4.31 6.51
N SER A 38 15.13 -5.00 5.44
CA SER A 38 13.70 -5.23 5.14
C SER A 38 13.53 -6.49 4.28
N ALA A 39 12.31 -7.04 4.25
CA ALA A 39 11.95 -8.14 3.37
C ALA A 39 11.66 -7.71 1.91
N TRP A 40 11.65 -6.40 1.62
CA TRP A 40 11.14 -5.85 0.36
C TRP A 40 12.22 -5.10 -0.44
N PRO A 41 13.18 -5.80 -1.08
CA PRO A 41 14.23 -5.18 -1.88
C PRO A 41 13.67 -4.27 -2.99
N GLU A 42 12.52 -4.61 -3.53
CA GLU A 42 11.87 -3.88 -4.62
C GLU A 42 11.55 -2.43 -4.24
N VAL A 43 11.22 -2.17 -2.98
CA VAL A 43 10.94 -0.80 -2.50
C VAL A 43 12.23 0.01 -2.41
N TRP A 44 13.33 -0.62 -1.97
CA TRP A 44 14.54 0.08 -1.58
C TRP A 44 15.61 0.14 -2.67
N THR A 45 15.53 -0.72 -3.68
CA THR A 45 16.47 -0.72 -4.80
C THR A 45 16.46 0.63 -5.52
N ARG A 46 17.64 1.21 -5.72
CA ARG A 46 17.85 2.54 -6.34
C ARG A 46 17.25 3.72 -5.55
N ASN A 47 16.93 3.55 -4.28
CA ASN A 47 16.51 4.67 -3.45
C ASN A 47 17.74 5.57 -3.16
N PRO A 48 17.71 6.88 -3.53
CA PRO A 48 18.86 7.76 -3.40
C PRO A 48 19.17 8.17 -1.95
N ASP A 49 18.25 7.95 -1.02
CA ASP A 49 18.40 8.37 0.37
C ASP A 49 19.17 7.35 1.21
N ILE A 50 19.42 6.15 0.68
CA ILE A 50 20.08 5.06 1.40
C ILE A 50 21.44 4.74 0.83
N SER A 51 22.34 4.27 1.69
CA SER A 51 23.69 3.85 1.30
C SER A 51 23.75 2.35 0.98
N ARG A 52 22.94 1.55 1.67
CA ARG A 52 22.94 0.10 1.54
C ARG A 52 21.61 -0.50 1.98
N PHE A 53 21.32 -1.66 1.43
CA PHE A 53 20.12 -2.45 1.73
C PHE A 53 20.51 -3.90 2.05
N TYR A 54 19.85 -4.49 3.04
CA TYR A 54 19.94 -5.91 3.40
C TYR A 54 18.55 -6.53 3.45
N VAL A 55 18.46 -7.78 3.00
CA VAL A 55 17.22 -8.57 3.13
C VAL A 55 17.15 -9.17 4.52
N ILE A 56 16.01 -9.09 5.20
CA ILE A 56 15.80 -9.77 6.48
C ILE A 56 16.09 -11.26 6.32
N GLY A 57 16.80 -11.84 7.28
CA GLY A 57 17.23 -13.25 7.22
C GLY A 57 18.45 -13.52 6.34
N ASN A 58 18.92 -12.53 5.57
CA ASN A 58 20.13 -12.63 4.76
C ASN A 58 21.04 -11.43 5.00
N THR A 59 21.68 -11.39 6.16
CA THR A 59 22.55 -10.29 6.61
C THR A 59 23.96 -10.81 6.95
N PRO A 60 24.68 -11.43 5.98
CA PRO A 60 25.99 -11.99 6.24
C PRO A 60 26.97 -10.88 6.65
N TYR A 61 27.79 -11.16 7.66
CA TYR A 61 28.80 -10.24 8.20
C TYR A 61 28.27 -8.88 8.70
N PHE A 62 26.96 -8.73 8.86
CA PHE A 62 26.34 -7.45 9.25
C PHE A 62 26.94 -6.85 10.51
N TYR A 63 27.17 -7.67 11.55
CA TYR A 63 27.79 -7.20 12.79
C TYR A 63 29.19 -6.63 12.54
N GLN A 64 30.05 -7.35 11.82
CA GLN A 64 31.41 -6.94 11.51
C GLN A 64 31.45 -5.70 10.62
N ASP A 65 30.59 -5.67 9.58
CA ASP A 65 30.61 -4.63 8.55
C ASP A 65 29.90 -3.35 8.96
N VAL A 66 28.87 -3.46 9.81
CA VAL A 66 27.98 -2.33 10.12
C VAL A 66 28.07 -1.89 11.58
N ILE A 67 28.25 -2.81 12.53
CA ILE A 67 28.08 -2.53 13.96
C ILE A 67 29.43 -2.41 14.67
N LYS A 68 30.31 -3.40 14.54
CA LYS A 68 31.53 -3.53 15.34
C LYS A 68 32.45 -2.29 15.24
N GLY A 69 32.64 -1.61 16.38
CA GLY A 69 33.54 -0.46 16.48
C GLY A 69 33.08 0.81 15.74
N LYS A 70 31.78 0.90 15.40
CA LYS A 70 31.22 2.04 14.67
C LYS A 70 30.16 2.78 15.50
N ASP A 71 29.96 4.05 15.18
CA ASP A 71 28.86 4.88 15.70
C ASP A 71 27.58 4.52 14.93
N VAL A 72 26.68 3.74 15.55
CA VAL A 72 25.46 3.22 14.91
C VAL A 72 24.25 3.48 15.78
N GLU A 73 23.21 4.05 15.18
CA GLU A 73 21.83 4.07 15.68
C GLU A 73 21.00 3.00 14.98
N ILE A 74 20.14 2.28 15.71
CA ILE A 74 19.26 1.25 15.14
C ILE A 74 17.82 1.55 15.54
N TYR A 75 16.96 1.69 14.55
CA TYR A 75 15.51 1.84 14.72
C TYR A 75 14.80 0.56 14.27
N MET A 76 14.12 -0.11 15.22
CA MET A 76 13.37 -1.36 15.00
C MET A 76 11.92 -1.25 15.45
N GLN A 77 11.54 -0.12 16.01
CA GLN A 77 10.21 0.08 16.59
C GLN A 77 9.12 0.09 15.51
N ASP A 78 7.98 -0.52 15.84
CA ASP A 78 6.83 -0.54 14.96
C ASP A 78 5.91 0.68 15.19
N PRO A 79 5.70 1.53 14.18
CA PRO A 79 4.81 2.69 14.30
C PRO A 79 3.36 2.32 14.57
N TYR A 80 2.91 1.11 14.24
CA TYR A 80 1.55 0.64 14.53
C TYR A 80 1.28 0.47 16.03
N LYS A 81 2.32 0.23 16.81
CA LYS A 81 2.22 0.06 18.28
C LYS A 81 2.30 1.38 19.06
N GLN A 82 2.39 2.50 18.36
CA GLN A 82 2.45 3.81 19.01
C GLN A 82 1.05 4.31 19.39
N THR A 83 0.95 4.99 20.54
CA THR A 83 -0.31 5.55 21.04
C THR A 83 -1.00 6.42 19.99
N ALA A 84 -0.27 7.27 19.25
CA ALA A 84 -0.83 8.14 18.23
C ALA A 84 -1.42 7.39 17.04
N HIS A 85 -0.92 6.19 16.73
CA HIS A 85 -1.50 5.30 15.74
C HIS A 85 -2.75 4.61 16.29
N ILE A 86 -2.63 3.94 17.45
CA ILE A 86 -3.73 3.20 18.11
C ILE A 86 -4.93 4.13 18.34
N THR A 87 -4.69 5.37 18.75
CA THR A 87 -5.75 6.37 18.98
C THR A 87 -6.14 7.16 17.72
N LYS A 88 -5.62 6.78 16.54
CA LYS A 88 -5.92 7.38 15.22
C LYS A 88 -5.78 8.89 15.15
N LYS A 89 -4.78 9.42 15.83
CA LYS A 89 -4.54 10.86 15.90
C LYS A 89 -3.72 11.40 14.75
N LYS A 90 -2.77 10.59 14.23
CA LYS A 90 -1.79 11.03 13.24
C LYS A 90 -1.69 10.06 12.08
N HIS A 91 -1.37 10.59 10.90
CA HIS A 91 -0.99 9.82 9.74
C HIS A 91 0.27 8.98 10.05
N LEU A 92 0.33 7.75 9.50
CA LEU A 92 1.39 6.78 9.75
C LEU A 92 2.80 7.37 9.61
N ILE A 93 3.06 8.10 8.53
CA ILE A 93 4.38 8.70 8.26
C ILE A 93 4.76 9.72 9.34
N SER A 94 3.83 10.61 9.70
CA SER A 94 4.08 11.62 10.74
C SER A 94 4.31 10.97 12.10
N ASN A 95 3.50 9.96 12.45
CA ASN A 95 3.67 9.19 13.66
C ASN A 95 5.03 8.48 13.72
N TRP A 96 5.45 7.90 12.60
CA TRP A 96 6.76 7.23 12.51
C TRP A 96 7.93 8.21 12.66
N CYS A 97 7.85 9.39 12.04
CA CYS A 97 8.84 10.44 12.21
C CYS A 97 8.94 10.89 13.69
N ASP A 98 7.80 11.11 14.37
CA ASP A 98 7.80 11.47 15.79
C ASP A 98 8.45 10.37 16.65
N MET A 99 8.18 9.10 16.36
CA MET A 99 8.73 7.95 17.09
C MET A 99 10.26 7.92 17.06
N ILE A 100 10.87 8.35 15.96
CA ILE A 100 12.33 8.43 15.81
C ILE A 100 12.90 9.82 16.11
N GLY A 101 12.11 10.69 16.74
CA GLY A 101 12.55 12.00 17.23
C GLY A 101 12.78 13.05 16.15
N ILE A 102 12.12 12.95 14.98
CA ILE A 102 12.18 13.95 13.92
C ILE A 102 10.77 14.47 13.56
N LYS A 103 10.70 15.67 13.01
CA LYS A 103 9.46 16.24 12.49
C LYS A 103 9.33 15.87 11.00
N TYR A 104 8.18 15.33 10.61
CA TYR A 104 7.90 15.08 9.19
C TYR A 104 7.98 16.38 8.37
N SER A 105 8.79 16.36 7.32
CA SER A 105 9.09 17.55 6.49
C SER A 105 8.28 17.61 5.19
N GLY A 106 7.31 16.72 5.00
CA GLY A 106 6.50 16.67 3.77
C GLY A 106 7.14 15.92 2.61
N GLU A 107 8.22 15.16 2.86
CA GLU A 107 8.86 14.36 1.81
C GLU A 107 7.89 13.32 1.24
N GLY A 108 7.87 13.20 -0.10
CA GLY A 108 7.03 12.20 -0.78
C GLY A 108 7.58 10.78 -0.63
N LEU A 109 6.71 9.81 -0.91
CA LEU A 109 7.10 8.42 -1.06
C LEU A 109 7.99 8.25 -2.29
N LYS A 110 8.82 7.21 -2.30
CA LYS A 110 9.73 6.94 -3.40
C LYS A 110 9.65 5.49 -3.86
N LEU A 111 9.43 5.33 -5.16
CA LEU A 111 9.62 4.07 -5.88
C LEU A 111 10.44 4.37 -7.13
N ASN A 112 11.54 3.64 -7.30
CA ASN A 112 12.46 3.88 -8.42
C ASN A 112 12.48 2.65 -9.33
N PHE A 113 12.34 2.88 -10.62
CA PHE A 113 12.32 1.84 -11.65
C PHE A 113 13.53 1.94 -12.57
N ASN A 114 13.95 0.83 -13.13
CA ASN A 114 14.79 0.82 -14.33
C ASN A 114 13.91 0.68 -15.59
N PHE A 115 14.53 0.84 -16.74
CA PHE A 115 13.85 0.73 -18.03
C PHE A 115 13.13 -0.62 -18.20
N ARG A 116 13.79 -1.73 -17.87
CA ARG A 116 13.20 -3.07 -18.00
C ARG A 116 11.96 -3.26 -17.13
N GLU A 117 11.99 -2.76 -15.88
CA GLU A 117 10.83 -2.84 -14.97
C GLU A 117 9.64 -2.01 -15.48
N ILE A 118 9.92 -0.87 -16.14
CA ILE A 118 8.91 -0.04 -16.79
C ILE A 118 8.29 -0.76 -17.98
N GLU A 119 9.11 -1.27 -18.89
CA GLU A 119 8.67 -2.00 -20.07
C GLU A 119 7.88 -3.27 -19.73
N GLU A 120 8.32 -4.01 -18.71
CA GLU A 120 7.63 -5.22 -18.26
C GLU A 120 6.22 -4.90 -17.74
N GLY A 121 6.06 -3.88 -16.90
CA GLY A 121 4.74 -3.47 -16.42
C GLY A 121 3.84 -2.91 -17.53
N SER A 122 4.42 -2.17 -18.47
CA SER A 122 3.73 -1.70 -19.68
C SER A 122 3.23 -2.88 -20.52
N ALA A 123 4.07 -3.88 -20.75
CA ALA A 123 3.70 -5.07 -21.53
C ALA A 123 2.56 -5.86 -20.86
N TYR A 124 2.59 -5.99 -19.52
CA TYR A 124 1.52 -6.69 -18.79
C TYR A 124 0.17 -5.99 -18.89
N ILE A 125 0.12 -4.67 -18.79
CA ILE A 125 -1.19 -4.00 -18.87
C ILE A 125 -1.67 -3.85 -20.32
N ASN A 126 -0.77 -3.61 -21.26
CA ASN A 126 -1.10 -3.40 -22.66
C ASN A 126 -1.59 -4.66 -23.38
N GLN A 127 -1.35 -5.88 -22.85
CA GLN A 127 -1.94 -7.10 -23.42
C GLN A 127 -3.48 -7.09 -23.40
N PHE A 128 -4.09 -6.23 -22.56
CA PHE A 128 -5.53 -6.08 -22.44
C PHE A 128 -6.06 -4.83 -23.17
N ASN A 129 -5.17 -4.08 -23.82
CA ASN A 129 -5.55 -2.84 -24.50
C ASN A 129 -6.07 -3.16 -25.91
N ASP A 130 -7.34 -2.90 -26.14
CA ASP A 130 -7.98 -3.04 -27.47
C ASP A 130 -7.83 -1.78 -28.33
N GLY A 131 -7.20 -0.72 -27.82
CA GLY A 131 -7.03 0.57 -28.51
C GLY A 131 -8.31 1.43 -28.55
N GLN A 132 -9.41 0.97 -27.99
CA GLN A 132 -10.70 1.68 -28.03
C GLN A 132 -11.07 2.33 -26.71
N LYS A 133 -10.76 1.65 -25.58
CA LYS A 133 -11.09 2.11 -24.23
C LYS A 133 -9.82 2.33 -23.40
N PRO A 134 -9.82 3.36 -22.52
CA PRO A 134 -8.72 3.54 -21.57
C PRO A 134 -8.65 2.39 -20.56
N MET A 135 -7.46 2.15 -20.02
CA MET A 135 -7.19 1.09 -19.06
C MET A 135 -7.55 1.56 -17.64
N LEU A 136 -8.36 0.78 -16.95
CA LEU A 136 -8.65 0.92 -15.53
C LEU A 136 -8.01 -0.23 -14.75
N LEU A 137 -7.05 0.07 -13.89
CA LEU A 137 -6.51 -0.92 -12.95
C LEU A 137 -7.39 -0.97 -11.70
N PHE A 138 -8.00 -2.12 -11.44
CA PHE A 138 -8.95 -2.34 -10.37
C PHE A 138 -8.45 -3.39 -9.40
N GLN A 139 -8.30 -3.03 -8.12
CA GLN A 139 -7.93 -3.94 -7.04
C GLN A 139 -8.93 -3.81 -5.89
N PRO A 140 -10.06 -4.53 -5.92
CA PRO A 140 -11.06 -4.51 -4.85
C PRO A 140 -10.72 -5.42 -3.67
N PHE A 141 -9.75 -6.33 -3.81
CA PHE A 141 -9.38 -7.31 -2.78
C PHE A 141 -7.89 -7.21 -2.45
N GLY A 142 -7.56 -7.44 -1.17
CA GLY A 142 -6.20 -7.33 -0.65
C GLY A 142 -5.33 -8.56 -0.89
N GLY A 143 -4.11 -8.52 -0.41
CA GLY A 143 -3.21 -9.66 -0.37
C GLY A 143 -3.58 -10.66 0.73
N PRO A 144 -2.84 -11.78 0.84
CA PRO A 144 -3.02 -12.75 1.92
C PRO A 144 -2.85 -12.06 3.27
N GLY A 145 -3.55 -12.59 4.27
CA GLY A 145 -3.47 -12.12 5.64
C GLY A 145 -2.08 -12.31 6.29
N PRO A 146 -1.91 -11.91 7.55
CA PRO A 146 -0.64 -12.03 8.28
C PRO A 146 -0.14 -13.46 8.41
N ASP A 147 -1.06 -14.43 8.41
CA ASP A 147 -0.79 -15.86 8.43
C ASP A 147 -0.33 -16.44 7.08
N HIS A 148 -0.25 -15.59 6.05
CA HIS A 148 0.05 -15.97 4.66
C HIS A 148 -0.92 -16.99 4.05
N GLN A 149 -2.08 -17.22 4.69
CA GLN A 149 -3.11 -18.09 4.13
C GLN A 149 -3.94 -17.36 3.07
N PRO A 150 -4.44 -18.08 2.06
CA PRO A 150 -5.31 -17.49 1.06
C PRO A 150 -6.69 -17.20 1.65
N HIS A 151 -7.02 -15.94 1.77
CA HIS A 151 -8.35 -15.49 2.18
C HIS A 151 -9.04 -14.84 0.99
N PRO A 152 -10.18 -15.38 0.53
CA PRO A 152 -10.86 -14.87 -0.64
C PRO A 152 -11.43 -13.46 -0.44
N TYR A 153 -11.73 -13.10 0.81
CA TYR A 153 -12.32 -11.83 1.17
C TYR A 153 -12.05 -11.50 2.64
N SER A 154 -11.69 -10.25 2.91
CA SER A 154 -11.54 -9.71 4.27
C SER A 154 -12.31 -8.41 4.42
N TRP A 155 -13.41 -8.41 5.16
CA TRP A 155 -14.26 -7.25 5.38
C TRP A 155 -13.53 -6.04 6.00
N THR A 156 -12.35 -6.24 6.57
CA THR A 156 -11.58 -5.14 7.20
C THR A 156 -10.98 -4.16 6.18
N ARG A 157 -10.76 -4.60 4.94
CA ARG A 157 -10.17 -3.76 3.88
C ARG A 157 -10.82 -3.91 2.52
N ASP A 158 -11.36 -5.09 2.21
CA ASP A 158 -11.81 -5.42 0.87
C ASP A 158 -13.19 -4.84 0.59
N MET A 159 -13.42 -4.45 -0.65
CA MET A 159 -14.78 -4.15 -1.11
C MET A 159 -15.62 -5.43 -1.06
N HIS A 160 -16.89 -5.30 -0.68
CA HIS A 160 -17.79 -6.45 -0.79
C HIS A 160 -17.88 -6.90 -2.27
N PRO A 161 -17.83 -8.22 -2.58
CA PRO A 161 -17.84 -8.70 -3.96
C PRO A 161 -19.00 -8.20 -4.81
N THR A 162 -20.20 -8.09 -4.21
CA THR A 162 -21.37 -7.51 -4.88
C THR A 162 -21.15 -6.06 -5.31
N GLN A 163 -20.57 -5.23 -4.42
CA GLN A 163 -20.29 -3.84 -4.76
C GLN A 163 -19.16 -3.72 -5.79
N ALA A 164 -18.14 -4.58 -5.70
CA ALA A 164 -17.08 -4.63 -6.71
C ALA A 164 -17.64 -4.96 -8.10
N GLN A 165 -18.58 -5.93 -8.19
CA GLN A 165 -19.26 -6.24 -9.44
C GLN A 165 -20.12 -5.07 -9.95
N GLN A 166 -20.87 -4.41 -9.10
CA GLN A 166 -21.68 -3.24 -9.47
C GLN A 166 -20.83 -2.09 -10.04
N VAL A 167 -19.61 -1.87 -9.49
CA VAL A 167 -18.65 -0.89 -10.03
C VAL A 167 -18.21 -1.30 -11.44
N VAL A 168 -17.88 -2.57 -11.64
CA VAL A 168 -17.50 -3.11 -12.96
C VAL A 168 -18.64 -2.92 -13.96
N ASP A 169 -19.87 -3.31 -13.62
CA ASP A 169 -21.02 -3.26 -14.51
C ASP A 169 -21.30 -1.84 -15.03
N LYS A 170 -21.04 -0.81 -14.19
CA LYS A 170 -21.19 0.60 -14.57
C LYS A 170 -20.02 1.18 -15.37
N LEU A 171 -18.84 0.54 -15.35
CA LEU A 171 -17.62 1.05 -15.97
C LEU A 171 -17.18 0.26 -17.21
N VAL A 172 -17.68 -0.96 -17.42
CA VAL A 172 -17.21 -1.87 -18.50
C VAL A 172 -17.38 -1.29 -19.90
N ASP A 173 -18.39 -0.46 -20.14
CA ASP A 173 -18.57 0.18 -21.44
C ASP A 173 -17.59 1.33 -21.71
N LYS A 174 -16.95 1.86 -20.66
CA LYS A 174 -16.06 3.01 -20.72
C LYS A 174 -14.57 2.65 -20.59
N PHE A 175 -14.25 1.51 -19.98
CA PHE A 175 -12.88 1.11 -19.68
C PHE A 175 -12.61 -0.34 -20.02
N ASN A 176 -11.37 -0.64 -20.39
CA ASN A 176 -10.79 -1.96 -20.29
C ASN A 176 -10.34 -2.18 -18.84
N ILE A 177 -11.12 -2.97 -18.10
CA ILE A 177 -10.91 -3.15 -16.66
C ILE A 177 -9.99 -4.33 -16.42
N VAL A 178 -8.81 -4.07 -15.84
CA VAL A 178 -7.85 -5.10 -15.43
C VAL A 178 -7.98 -5.31 -13.92
N HIS A 179 -8.53 -6.44 -13.53
CA HIS A 179 -8.69 -6.85 -12.13
C HIS A 179 -7.40 -7.46 -11.61
N ALA A 180 -6.60 -6.68 -10.88
CA ALA A 180 -5.42 -7.18 -10.19
C ALA A 180 -5.84 -8.00 -8.96
N CYS A 181 -5.60 -9.30 -8.98
CA CYS A 181 -6.12 -10.23 -7.98
C CYS A 181 -5.14 -11.38 -7.70
N TYR A 182 -5.47 -12.21 -6.76
CA TYR A 182 -4.92 -13.56 -6.58
C TYR A 182 -5.91 -14.59 -7.09
N GLU A 183 -5.45 -15.82 -7.34
CA GLU A 183 -6.26 -16.92 -7.85
C GLU A 183 -7.49 -17.20 -6.95
N PHE A 184 -7.31 -17.09 -5.64
CA PHE A 184 -8.34 -17.36 -4.63
C PHE A 184 -9.36 -16.22 -4.45
N HIS A 185 -9.15 -15.04 -5.04
CA HIS A 185 -10.10 -13.93 -4.92
C HIS A 185 -11.42 -14.20 -5.65
N PRO A 186 -12.52 -13.56 -5.21
CA PRO A 186 -13.79 -13.63 -5.91
C PRO A 186 -13.65 -13.29 -7.39
N GLN A 187 -14.36 -14.04 -8.22
CA GLN A 187 -14.41 -13.77 -9.65
C GLN A 187 -15.40 -12.67 -9.95
N LEU A 188 -14.96 -11.69 -10.74
CA LEU A 188 -15.81 -10.64 -11.28
C LEU A 188 -16.02 -10.90 -12.76
N ASN A 189 -17.25 -10.63 -13.24
CA ASN A 189 -17.60 -10.73 -14.65
C ASN A 189 -17.12 -9.48 -15.43
N ASN A 190 -16.93 -9.63 -16.72
CA ASN A 190 -16.61 -8.50 -17.64
C ASN A 190 -15.33 -7.74 -17.30
N VAL A 191 -14.34 -8.43 -16.73
CA VAL A 191 -13.01 -7.90 -16.44
C VAL A 191 -11.90 -8.78 -17.02
N HIS A 192 -10.77 -8.19 -17.33
CA HIS A 192 -9.55 -8.93 -17.59
C HIS A 192 -8.91 -9.32 -16.26
N ARG A 193 -9.01 -10.58 -15.90
CA ARG A 193 -8.43 -11.08 -14.66
C ARG A 193 -6.91 -11.15 -14.77
N PHE A 194 -6.21 -10.52 -13.84
CA PHE A 194 -4.76 -10.54 -13.75
C PHE A 194 -4.33 -11.12 -12.40
N ASP A 195 -4.15 -12.44 -12.34
CA ASP A 195 -3.75 -13.22 -11.17
C ASP A 195 -2.33 -13.80 -11.29
N LYS A 196 -1.58 -13.35 -12.29
CA LYS A 196 -0.21 -13.80 -12.51
C LYS A 196 0.72 -13.34 -11.39
N MET A 197 1.54 -14.27 -10.93
CA MET A 197 2.64 -13.95 -10.01
C MET A 197 3.78 -13.28 -10.78
N ILE A 198 3.82 -11.96 -10.72
CA ILE A 198 4.87 -11.15 -11.33
C ILE A 198 5.73 -10.45 -10.28
N GLY A 199 6.90 -9.96 -10.66
CA GLY A 199 7.74 -9.14 -9.80
C GLY A 199 6.99 -7.88 -9.32
N LYS A 200 7.19 -7.50 -8.06
CA LYS A 200 6.48 -6.34 -7.46
C LYS A 200 6.75 -5.04 -8.22
N LYS A 201 7.95 -4.88 -8.78
CA LYS A 201 8.27 -3.71 -9.63
C LYS A 201 7.43 -3.67 -10.90
N ALA A 202 7.23 -4.80 -11.57
CA ALA A 202 6.37 -4.88 -12.74
C ALA A 202 4.91 -4.56 -12.38
N LEU A 203 4.41 -5.08 -11.25
CA LEU A 203 3.07 -4.76 -10.74
C LEU A 203 2.92 -3.25 -10.45
N PHE A 204 3.89 -2.62 -9.80
CA PHE A 204 3.86 -1.18 -9.55
C PHE A 204 4.00 -0.36 -10.85
N SER A 205 4.72 -0.88 -11.84
CA SER A 205 4.80 -0.25 -13.16
C SER A 205 3.46 -0.33 -13.90
N MET A 206 2.66 -1.38 -13.73
CA MET A 206 1.28 -1.43 -14.27
C MET A 206 0.43 -0.27 -13.72
N VAL A 207 0.64 0.13 -12.45
CA VAL A 207 -0.02 1.32 -11.87
C VAL A 207 0.31 2.59 -12.67
N ALA A 208 1.58 2.72 -13.10
CA ALA A 208 2.02 3.87 -13.90
C ALA A 208 1.38 3.91 -15.30
N HIS A 209 1.12 2.75 -15.89
CA HIS A 209 0.62 2.63 -17.26
C HIS A 209 -0.91 2.52 -17.36
N SER A 210 -1.64 2.46 -16.25
CA SER A 210 -3.09 2.55 -16.24
C SER A 210 -3.55 4.01 -16.29
N GLN A 211 -4.60 4.33 -17.06
CA GLN A 211 -5.16 5.67 -17.12
C GLN A 211 -5.98 6.02 -15.88
N LYS A 212 -6.74 5.06 -15.39
CA LYS A 212 -7.56 5.21 -14.17
C LYS A 212 -7.27 4.07 -13.18
N ARG A 213 -7.54 4.31 -11.91
CA ARG A 213 -7.18 3.40 -10.81
C ARG A 213 -8.25 3.41 -9.73
N ILE A 214 -8.71 2.22 -9.34
CA ILE A 214 -9.54 2.02 -8.14
C ILE A 214 -8.83 0.99 -7.27
N PHE A 215 -8.53 1.36 -6.07
CA PHE A 215 -7.83 0.53 -5.08
C PHE A 215 -8.58 0.54 -3.74
N ILE A 216 -8.20 -0.38 -2.89
CA ILE A 216 -8.49 -0.38 -1.46
C ILE A 216 -7.24 0.07 -0.69
N ASP A 217 -7.26 0.02 0.63
CA ASP A 217 -6.05 0.17 1.47
C ASP A 217 -5.08 -0.99 1.24
N SER A 218 -4.22 -0.83 0.25
CA SER A 218 -3.29 -1.86 -0.22
C SER A 218 -1.98 -1.26 -0.69
N SER A 219 -1.02 -2.12 -1.07
CA SER A 219 0.26 -1.67 -1.61
C SER A 219 0.12 -0.86 -2.90
N LEU A 220 -0.92 -1.07 -3.71
CA LEU A 220 -1.08 -0.36 -4.98
C LEU A 220 -1.48 1.11 -4.77
N GLN A 221 -2.27 1.44 -3.73
CA GLN A 221 -2.55 2.83 -3.40
C GLN A 221 -1.28 3.56 -2.93
N HIS A 222 -0.41 2.89 -2.15
CA HIS A 222 0.89 3.45 -1.77
C HIS A 222 1.81 3.63 -2.99
N ALA A 223 1.78 2.68 -3.94
CA ALA A 223 2.55 2.78 -5.18
C ALA A 223 2.06 3.94 -6.06
N ALA A 224 0.75 4.10 -6.23
CA ALA A 224 0.17 5.24 -6.94
C ALA A 224 0.59 6.58 -6.33
N ALA A 225 0.53 6.69 -5.00
CA ALA A 225 0.97 7.89 -4.29
C ALA A 225 2.49 8.15 -4.45
N ALA A 226 3.32 7.10 -4.44
CA ALA A 226 4.77 7.22 -4.69
C ALA A 226 5.10 7.68 -6.11
N LEU A 227 4.22 7.39 -7.06
CA LEU A 227 4.30 7.80 -8.46
C LEU A 227 3.60 9.15 -8.72
N ASN A 228 3.03 9.76 -7.69
CA ASN A 228 2.22 10.98 -7.76
C ASN A 228 1.04 10.85 -8.76
N LEU A 229 0.41 9.68 -8.79
CA LEU A 229 -0.71 9.37 -9.66
C LEU A 229 -2.03 9.40 -8.88
N PRO A 230 -3.07 10.06 -9.40
CA PRO A 230 -4.38 10.04 -8.77
C PRO A 230 -4.96 8.62 -8.78
N SER A 231 -5.65 8.27 -7.72
CA SER A 231 -6.38 7.01 -7.60
C SER A 231 -7.62 7.17 -6.73
N THR A 232 -8.70 6.49 -7.08
CA THR A 232 -9.83 6.30 -6.19
C THR A 232 -9.48 5.22 -5.19
N VAL A 233 -9.61 5.50 -3.90
CA VAL A 233 -9.33 4.54 -2.83
C VAL A 233 -10.58 4.32 -1.99
N VAL A 234 -11.05 3.09 -1.98
CA VAL A 234 -12.23 2.67 -1.23
C VAL A 234 -11.78 2.13 0.13
N TRP A 235 -12.25 2.75 1.18
CA TRP A 235 -11.89 2.44 2.57
C TRP A 235 -13.02 1.67 3.24
N VAL A 236 -12.70 0.68 4.05
CA VAL A 236 -13.68 -0.08 4.83
C VAL A 236 -13.45 0.16 6.33
N ALA A 237 -12.61 -0.63 6.99
CA ALA A 237 -12.30 -0.42 8.41
C ALA A 237 -11.07 0.47 8.64
N THR A 238 -10.14 0.50 7.70
CA THR A 238 -8.99 1.42 7.73
C THR A 238 -9.42 2.84 7.31
N GLN A 239 -8.62 3.84 7.64
CA GLN A 239 -9.01 5.24 7.48
C GLN A 239 -8.04 6.05 6.62
N PRO A 240 -8.55 6.90 5.71
CA PRO A 240 -7.70 7.77 4.89
C PRO A 240 -6.86 8.75 5.72
N LYS A 241 -7.34 9.17 6.89
CA LYS A 241 -6.58 10.03 7.82
C LYS A 241 -5.25 9.39 8.25
N ILE A 242 -5.20 8.05 8.33
CA ILE A 242 -4.04 7.30 8.81
C ILE A 242 -3.14 6.85 7.66
N PHE A 243 -3.73 6.40 6.55
CA PHE A 243 -2.99 5.76 5.46
C PHE A 243 -3.15 6.43 4.10
N GLY A 244 -4.08 7.39 3.96
CA GLY A 244 -4.39 8.02 2.69
C GLY A 244 -3.40 9.12 2.31
N TYR A 245 -3.39 9.47 1.04
CA TYR A 245 -2.51 10.49 0.46
C TYR A 245 -3.33 11.59 -0.22
N LYS A 246 -2.69 12.74 -0.47
CA LYS A 246 -3.34 13.90 -1.13
C LYS A 246 -3.77 13.60 -2.57
N THR A 247 -3.12 12.64 -3.22
CA THR A 247 -3.44 12.18 -4.57
C THR A 247 -4.67 11.27 -4.61
N ASN A 248 -5.15 10.80 -3.45
CA ASN A 248 -6.28 9.88 -3.40
C ASN A 248 -7.61 10.63 -3.43
N ASN A 249 -8.53 10.10 -4.22
CA ASN A 249 -9.94 10.36 -4.10
C ASN A 249 -10.53 9.33 -3.13
N ASN A 250 -10.74 9.74 -1.88
CA ASN A 250 -11.06 8.82 -0.78
C ASN A 250 -12.56 8.58 -0.69
N ILE A 251 -13.00 7.33 -0.83
CA ILE A 251 -14.38 6.90 -0.67
C ILE A 251 -14.50 6.13 0.65
N THR A 252 -15.24 6.67 1.59
CA THR A 252 -15.49 6.06 2.90
C THR A 252 -16.89 5.44 2.95
N PRO A 253 -17.17 4.55 3.91
CA PRO A 253 -18.49 4.00 4.12
C PRO A 253 -19.59 5.08 4.26
N LYS A 254 -20.79 4.81 3.74
CA LYS A 254 -21.95 5.69 3.93
C LYS A 254 -22.36 5.82 5.40
N ILE A 255 -22.16 4.76 6.15
CA ILE A 255 -22.56 4.67 7.55
C ILE A 255 -21.29 4.66 8.39
N GLU A 256 -21.11 5.70 9.21
CA GLU A 256 -20.13 5.64 10.29
C GLU A 256 -20.63 4.62 11.31
N HIS A 257 -19.79 3.64 11.62
CA HIS A 257 -20.16 2.68 12.66
C HIS A 257 -20.11 3.32 14.05
N ALA A 258 -21.15 3.07 14.82
CA ALA A 258 -21.37 3.70 16.13
C ALA A 258 -20.29 3.34 17.18
N ASN A 259 -19.58 2.24 16.99
CA ASN A 259 -18.64 1.67 17.95
C ASN A 259 -17.18 2.09 17.70
N GLY A 260 -16.94 3.13 16.92
CA GLY A 260 -15.57 3.56 16.60
C GLY A 260 -14.88 2.59 15.66
N THR A 261 -13.63 2.35 15.89
CA THR A 261 -12.79 1.60 14.98
C THR A 261 -12.76 0.13 15.33
N VAL A 262 -12.82 -0.69 14.31
CA VAL A 262 -12.75 -2.14 14.43
C VAL A 262 -11.37 -2.67 14.72
N ASP A 263 -10.35 -1.92 14.42
CA ASP A 263 -8.98 -2.30 14.69
C ASP A 263 -8.67 -2.07 16.17
N SER A 264 -8.42 -3.13 16.86
CA SER A 264 -7.85 -3.16 18.20
C SER A 264 -6.35 -3.41 18.08
N TYR A 265 -5.55 -2.77 18.93
CA TYR A 265 -4.12 -3.06 19.00
C TYR A 265 -3.85 -4.54 19.40
N LEU A 266 -4.83 -5.20 20.02
CA LEU A 266 -4.76 -6.64 20.38
C LEU A 266 -4.84 -7.55 19.14
N TYR A 267 -5.49 -7.10 18.08
CA TYR A 267 -5.70 -7.89 16.86
C TYR A 267 -4.77 -7.48 15.72
N ASP A 268 -4.06 -6.36 15.87
CA ASP A 268 -3.07 -5.86 14.91
C ASP A 268 -3.62 -5.82 13.47
N TYR A 269 -4.85 -5.31 13.28
CA TYR A 269 -5.63 -5.41 12.04
C TYR A 269 -5.82 -6.86 11.59
N ASP A 270 -6.82 -7.52 12.08
CA ASP A 270 -7.18 -8.83 11.55
C ASP A 270 -7.68 -8.74 10.11
N PHE A 271 -6.76 -8.95 9.18
CA PHE A 271 -7.04 -8.92 7.75
C PHE A 271 -7.80 -10.15 7.25
N THR A 272 -8.00 -11.13 8.08
CA THR A 272 -8.76 -12.34 7.72
C THR A 272 -10.27 -12.11 7.75
N GLY A 273 -10.72 -11.05 8.39
CA GLY A 273 -12.15 -10.77 8.58
C GLY A 273 -12.81 -11.67 9.63
N VAL A 274 -12.02 -12.35 10.45
CA VAL A 274 -12.55 -13.25 11.51
C VAL A 274 -12.87 -12.50 12.80
N ILE A 275 -12.51 -11.22 12.91
CA ILE A 275 -12.86 -10.42 14.08
C ILE A 275 -14.38 -10.35 14.22
N HIS A 276 -14.88 -10.71 15.39
CA HIS A 276 -16.29 -10.68 15.75
C HIS A 276 -16.83 -9.25 16.03
N GLN A 277 -16.10 -8.22 15.62
CA GLN A 277 -16.40 -6.82 15.91
C GLN A 277 -16.79 -6.04 14.65
N CYS A 278 -17.22 -6.74 13.59
CA CYS A 278 -17.71 -6.05 12.40
C CYS A 278 -18.87 -5.13 12.77
N PRO A 279 -18.72 -3.80 12.62
CA PRO A 279 -19.75 -2.85 13.03
C PRO A 279 -20.85 -2.71 11.99
N TYR A 280 -20.66 -3.26 10.81
CA TYR A 280 -21.53 -3.08 9.67
C TYR A 280 -22.57 -4.20 9.61
N GLY A 281 -23.84 -3.81 9.60
CA GLY A 281 -24.95 -4.75 9.47
C GLY A 281 -25.14 -5.26 8.04
N ASN A 282 -24.75 -4.45 7.03
CA ASN A 282 -24.87 -4.77 5.63
C ASN A 282 -23.61 -4.34 4.86
N LEU A 283 -22.74 -5.30 4.55
CA LEU A 283 -21.49 -5.04 3.86
C LEU A 283 -21.67 -4.82 2.34
N ASP A 284 -22.73 -5.34 1.75
CA ASP A 284 -22.99 -5.23 0.31
C ASP A 284 -23.62 -3.87 -0.09
N GLU A 285 -23.98 -3.03 0.88
CA GLU A 285 -24.45 -1.67 0.68
C GLU A 285 -23.56 -0.60 1.34
N LEU A 286 -22.36 -0.98 1.75
CA LEU A 286 -21.50 -0.15 2.58
C LEU A 286 -21.10 1.17 1.91
N HIS A 287 -20.87 1.16 0.59
CA HIS A 287 -20.49 2.34 -0.17
C HIS A 287 -21.57 2.75 -1.17
N ASP A 288 -21.53 4.03 -1.54
CA ASP A 288 -22.29 4.51 -2.70
C ASP A 288 -21.49 4.19 -3.98
N VAL A 289 -21.97 3.23 -4.75
CA VAL A 289 -21.33 2.79 -5.98
C VAL A 289 -21.27 3.91 -7.01
N ASP A 290 -22.27 4.80 -7.07
CA ASP A 290 -22.25 5.93 -8.00
C ASP A 290 -21.18 6.95 -7.65
N VAL A 291 -20.90 7.16 -6.37
CA VAL A 291 -19.79 8.01 -5.93
C VAL A 291 -18.45 7.41 -6.37
N ILE A 292 -18.27 6.09 -6.23
CA ILE A 292 -17.05 5.40 -6.71
C ILE A 292 -16.91 5.58 -8.22
N VAL A 293 -17.97 5.32 -8.97
CA VAL A 293 -17.99 5.41 -10.44
C VAL A 293 -17.68 6.84 -10.91
N ASN A 294 -18.38 7.84 -10.36
CA ASN A 294 -18.18 9.23 -10.73
C ASN A 294 -16.75 9.71 -10.44
N SER A 295 -16.15 9.27 -9.34
CA SER A 295 -14.79 9.62 -8.99
C SER A 295 -13.72 9.15 -9.99
N VAL A 296 -14.06 8.24 -10.86
CA VAL A 296 -13.17 7.72 -11.92
C VAL A 296 -13.45 8.38 -13.26
N LEU A 297 -14.70 8.83 -13.48
CA LEU A 297 -15.12 9.47 -14.73
C LEU A 297 -14.65 10.93 -14.83
N ASP A 298 -14.52 11.61 -13.68
CA ASP A 298 -13.93 12.94 -13.57
C ASP A 298 -12.39 12.89 -13.75
#